data_7c3ccf967940f2db029b509a0d1cd3f4
#
_entry.id   7c3ccf967940f2db029b509a0d1cd3f4
#
_cell.length_a   1.000
_cell.length_b   1.000
_cell.length_c   1.000
_cell.angle_alpha   90.00
_cell.angle_beta   90.00
_cell.angle_gamma   90.00
#
_symmetry.space_group_name_H-M   'P 1'
#
loop_
_entity.id
_entity.type
_entity.pdbx_description
1 polymer ?
#
loop_
_entity_poly.entity_id
_entity_poly.type
_entity_poly.pdbx_seq_one_letter_code
_entity_poly.pdbx_strand_id
1 'polypeptide(L)'
;MSEQGWRAFLQAEGVDDWVILHGGPTAVFTVQSLLEAAQLAAAVAGLPGLEARTLLTVAADRLTVKLTREMWGTEERHIDIARAISSLAGRLGAVADRGAVQEIQLAIAAQPESIDLGFWRAVLGYAPLHEDNCIDPSGQGSTVWMQELEPSRPLRHAMHVDVSVSRGEAEARLRAAIEAGGRIVDDSGAPSAWILADRAGNKVCIAAWPDGAQPADPTRADDGPVAAEPAV
;
A
#
# COMPACT_ATOMS: atom_id res chain seq x y z
N MET A 1 -0.25 -17.77 0.01
CA MET A 1 0.51 -16.53 0.35
C MET A 1 0.64 -16.44 1.84
N SER A 2 1.85 -16.33 2.39
CA SER A 2 2.03 -16.30 3.84
C SER A 2 1.82 -14.87 4.36
N GLU A 3 0.67 -14.61 4.94
CA GLU A 3 0.31 -13.34 5.58
C GLU A 3 1.00 -13.12 6.93
N GLN A 4 1.88 -14.03 7.34
CA GLN A 4 2.40 -14.07 8.71
C GLN A 4 3.21 -12.83 9.10
N GLY A 5 3.89 -12.17 8.16
CA GLY A 5 4.77 -11.05 8.49
C GLY A 5 4.04 -9.74 8.80
N TRP A 6 3.00 -9.38 8.07
CA TRP A 6 2.32 -8.09 8.28
C TRP A 6 1.52 -8.04 9.58
N ARG A 7 0.93 -9.14 10.01
CA ARG A 7 0.21 -9.23 11.31
C ARG A 7 1.18 -9.05 12.47
N ALA A 8 2.34 -9.71 12.42
CA ALA A 8 3.38 -9.54 13.43
C ALA A 8 3.87 -8.09 13.50
N PHE A 9 4.04 -7.45 12.34
CA PHE A 9 4.40 -6.02 12.28
C PHE A 9 3.35 -5.13 12.94
N LEU A 10 2.07 -5.27 12.58
CA LEU A 10 0.99 -4.44 13.13
C LEU A 10 0.73 -4.67 14.62
N GLN A 11 1.10 -5.85 15.15
CA GLN A 11 0.98 -6.19 16.57
C GLN A 11 2.19 -5.77 17.40
N ALA A 12 3.27 -5.38 16.73
CA ALA A 12 4.50 -5.01 17.41
C ALA A 12 4.37 -3.65 18.08
N GLU A 13 4.87 -3.51 19.31
CA GLU A 13 4.96 -2.23 19.98
C GLU A 13 5.95 -1.31 19.28
N GLY A 14 5.67 0.01 19.23
CA GLY A 14 6.55 1.03 18.71
C GLY A 14 6.61 1.13 17.18
N VAL A 15 5.59 0.59 16.48
CA VAL A 15 5.40 0.76 15.04
C VAL A 15 4.12 1.53 14.71
N ASP A 16 3.54 2.22 15.68
CA ASP A 16 2.27 2.94 15.54
C ASP A 16 2.29 4.04 14.47
N ASP A 17 3.48 4.55 14.12
CA ASP A 17 3.68 5.53 13.05
C ASP A 17 3.50 4.94 11.65
N TRP A 18 3.50 3.61 11.53
CA TRP A 18 3.56 2.91 10.27
C TRP A 18 2.20 2.39 9.80
N VAL A 19 2.03 2.40 8.49
CA VAL A 19 0.88 1.79 7.79
C VAL A 19 1.41 0.72 6.85
N ILE A 20 0.80 -0.45 6.86
CA ILE A 20 1.09 -1.49 5.87
C ILE A 20 0.32 -1.18 4.60
N LEU A 21 1.06 -0.97 3.53
CA LEU A 21 0.54 -0.85 2.17
C LEU A 21 1.01 -2.02 1.32
N HIS A 22 0.50 -2.12 0.11
CA HIS A 22 0.88 -3.20 -0.80
C HIS A 22 2.40 -3.28 -1.03
N GLY A 23 3.06 -2.16 -1.22
CA GLY A 23 4.52 -2.09 -1.39
C GLY A 23 5.34 -2.26 -0.12
N GLY A 24 4.72 -2.35 1.06
CA GLY A 24 5.40 -2.54 2.33
C GLY A 24 5.03 -1.52 3.40
N PRO A 25 5.60 -1.64 4.61
CA PRO A 25 5.41 -0.68 5.67
C PRO A 25 5.86 0.72 5.24
N THR A 26 4.99 1.69 5.43
CA THR A 26 5.22 3.08 5.03
C THR A 26 4.87 4.01 6.16
N ALA A 27 5.70 5.02 6.40
CA ALA A 27 5.45 6.10 7.33
C ALA A 27 5.71 7.46 6.66
N VAL A 28 4.94 8.46 7.04
CA VAL A 28 5.15 9.86 6.67
C VAL A 28 5.44 10.64 7.94
N PHE A 29 6.53 11.36 7.96
CA PHE A 29 6.95 12.24 9.06
C PHE A 29 6.93 13.68 8.59
N THR A 30 6.15 14.52 9.25
CA THR A 30 6.09 15.96 8.99
C THR A 30 7.15 16.70 9.78
N VAL A 31 7.71 17.73 9.17
CA VAL A 31 8.75 18.62 9.69
C VAL A 31 8.43 20.07 9.29
N GLN A 32 9.25 21.05 9.73
CA GLN A 32 8.97 22.46 9.49
C GLN A 32 9.52 22.98 8.15
N SER A 33 10.45 22.27 7.52
CA SER A 33 11.13 22.75 6.31
C SER A 33 11.73 21.60 5.48
N LEU A 34 12.00 21.90 4.21
CA LEU A 34 12.73 21.00 3.31
C LEU A 34 14.12 20.62 3.87
N LEU A 35 14.78 21.58 4.52
CA LEU A 35 16.09 21.32 5.14
C LEU A 35 15.96 20.26 6.26
N GLU A 36 14.98 20.38 7.13
CA GLU A 36 14.73 19.40 8.19
C GLU A 36 14.33 18.04 7.60
N ALA A 37 13.52 18.01 6.54
CA ALA A 37 13.18 16.78 5.84
C ALA A 37 14.42 16.08 5.26
N ALA A 38 15.34 16.86 4.67
CA ALA A 38 16.59 16.34 4.13
C ALA A 38 17.54 15.86 5.26
N GLN A 39 17.61 16.59 6.37
CA GLN A 39 18.39 16.18 7.55
C GLN A 39 17.85 14.90 8.18
N LEU A 40 16.52 14.78 8.30
CA LEU A 40 15.88 13.56 8.77
C LEU A 40 16.17 12.39 7.83
N ALA A 41 16.07 12.60 6.50
CA ALA A 41 16.39 11.56 5.52
C ALA A 41 17.85 11.09 5.62
N ALA A 42 18.80 12.03 5.79
CA ALA A 42 20.21 11.70 5.99
C ALA A 42 20.45 10.92 7.29
N ALA A 43 19.77 11.31 8.37
CA ALA A 43 19.86 10.62 9.65
C ALA A 43 19.26 9.21 9.57
N VAL A 44 18.12 9.03 8.90
CA VAL A 44 17.52 7.73 8.64
C VAL A 44 18.45 6.86 7.80
N ALA A 45 19.02 7.39 6.72
CA ALA A 45 19.95 6.66 5.86
C ALA A 45 21.24 6.21 6.60
N GLY A 46 21.57 6.86 7.70
CA GLY A 46 22.70 6.48 8.56
C GLY A 46 22.41 5.37 9.57
N LEU A 47 21.17 4.91 9.68
CA LEU A 47 20.83 3.82 10.61
C LEU A 47 21.42 2.48 10.13
N PRO A 48 21.95 1.65 11.04
CA PRO A 48 22.43 0.32 10.66
C PRO A 48 21.27 -0.58 10.24
N GLY A 49 21.52 -1.45 9.29
CA GLY A 49 20.53 -2.43 8.80
C GLY A 49 19.55 -1.89 7.76
N LEU A 50 19.65 -0.61 7.39
CA LEU A 50 18.97 -0.05 6.23
C LEU A 50 19.72 -0.52 4.97
N GLU A 51 19.28 -1.62 4.43
CA GLU A 51 19.80 -2.15 3.18
C GLU A 51 19.03 -1.59 1.97
N ALA A 52 19.45 -2.01 0.78
CA ALA A 52 19.07 -1.50 -0.55
C ALA A 52 17.56 -1.44 -0.89
N ARG A 53 16.66 -1.59 0.08
CA ARG A 53 15.21 -1.67 -0.12
C ARG A 53 14.41 -0.65 0.67
N THR A 54 15.05 0.38 1.15
CA THR A 54 14.36 1.51 1.77
C THR A 54 14.27 2.64 0.77
N LEU A 55 13.05 3.12 0.52
CA LEU A 55 12.82 4.31 -0.29
C LEU A 55 12.57 5.49 0.64
N LEU A 56 13.29 6.57 0.41
CA LEU A 56 13.14 7.86 1.10
C LEU A 56 12.69 8.90 0.09
N THR A 57 11.50 9.46 0.30
CA THR A 57 11.00 10.57 -0.52
C THR A 57 10.95 11.84 0.32
N VAL A 58 11.79 12.79 -0.03
CA VAL A 58 11.89 14.09 0.64
C VAL A 58 10.99 15.10 -0.09
N ALA A 59 10.10 15.74 0.63
CA ALA A 59 9.24 16.81 0.14
C ALA A 59 9.40 18.07 1.01
N ALA A 60 8.70 19.15 0.68
CA ALA A 60 8.90 20.47 1.30
C ALA A 60 8.83 20.48 2.85
N ASP A 61 7.92 19.67 3.41
CA ASP A 61 7.59 19.66 4.84
C ASP A 61 7.49 18.23 5.40
N ARG A 62 7.99 17.22 4.66
CA ARG A 62 7.86 15.82 5.06
C ARG A 62 8.90 14.88 4.50
N LEU A 63 9.12 13.80 5.20
CA LEU A 63 9.85 12.63 4.74
C LEU A 63 8.87 11.44 4.68
N THR A 64 8.75 10.81 3.51
CA THR A 64 8.12 9.49 3.40
C THR A 64 9.19 8.42 3.42
N VAL A 65 9.02 7.45 4.30
CA VAL A 65 9.88 6.26 4.40
C VAL A 65 9.05 5.04 4.03
N LYS A 66 9.50 4.28 3.04
CA LYS A 66 8.89 3.02 2.64
C LYS A 66 9.90 1.89 2.79
N LEU A 67 9.60 0.92 3.64
CA LEU A 67 10.37 -0.30 3.79
C LEU A 67 9.85 -1.29 2.75
N THR A 68 10.53 -1.37 1.61
CA THR A 68 10.08 -2.22 0.52
C THR A 68 10.25 -3.69 0.89
N ARG A 69 9.28 -4.50 0.52
CA ARG A 69 9.29 -5.94 0.73
C ARG A 69 9.68 -6.68 -0.56
N GLU A 70 10.31 -7.83 -0.41
CA GLU A 70 10.66 -8.66 -1.57
C GLU A 70 9.51 -9.47 -2.11
N MET A 71 8.60 -9.85 -1.33
CA MET A 71 7.42 -10.62 -1.65
C MET A 71 6.36 -10.26 -0.61
N TRP A 72 5.21 -10.84 -0.64
CA TRP A 72 4.07 -10.56 0.23
C TRP A 72 4.32 -10.72 1.75
N GLY A 73 5.55 -10.47 2.23
CA GLY A 73 5.93 -10.64 3.62
C GLY A 73 6.72 -9.46 4.19
N THR A 74 6.37 -9.01 5.38
CA THR A 74 7.25 -8.21 6.22
C THR A 74 8.08 -9.18 7.06
N GLU A 75 9.38 -8.92 7.12
CA GLU A 75 10.29 -9.70 7.95
C GLU A 75 10.41 -9.08 9.34
N GLU A 76 10.82 -9.85 10.33
CA GLU A 76 11.00 -9.37 11.71
C GLU A 76 11.95 -8.17 11.80
N ARG A 77 13.00 -8.14 10.96
CA ARG A 77 13.92 -7.00 10.85
C ARG A 77 13.23 -5.68 10.48
N HIS A 78 12.12 -5.71 9.74
CA HIS A 78 11.36 -4.49 9.40
C HIS A 78 10.76 -3.84 10.64
N ILE A 79 10.41 -4.64 11.66
CA ILE A 79 9.90 -4.14 12.94
C ILE A 79 10.98 -3.32 13.66
N ASP A 80 12.18 -3.87 13.77
CA ASP A 80 13.29 -3.19 14.46
C ASP A 80 13.75 -1.92 13.72
N ILE A 81 13.79 -1.99 12.38
CA ILE A 81 14.09 -0.83 11.54
C ILE A 81 13.02 0.24 11.72
N ALA A 82 11.74 -0.12 11.67
CA ALA A 82 10.63 0.80 11.85
C ALA A 82 10.68 1.51 13.20
N ARG A 83 10.93 0.76 14.28
CA ARG A 83 11.13 1.30 15.63
C ARG A 83 12.31 2.28 15.71
N ALA A 84 13.43 1.92 15.11
CA ALA A 84 14.62 2.77 15.09
C ALA A 84 14.35 4.08 14.34
N ILE A 85 13.65 4.02 13.22
CA ILE A 85 13.25 5.21 12.43
C ILE A 85 12.28 6.08 13.22
N SER A 86 11.21 5.50 13.78
CA SER A 86 10.24 6.25 14.60
C SER A 86 10.90 6.95 15.79
N SER A 87 11.76 6.23 16.50
CA SER A 87 12.51 6.80 17.62
C SER A 87 13.43 7.94 17.18
N LEU A 88 14.11 7.79 16.04
CA LEU A 88 14.98 8.85 15.49
C LEU A 88 14.16 10.07 15.07
N ALA A 89 13.05 9.86 14.35
CA ALA A 89 12.15 10.94 13.92
C ALA A 89 11.63 11.75 15.12
N GLY A 90 11.15 11.07 16.15
CA GLY A 90 10.69 11.71 17.39
C GLY A 90 11.79 12.53 18.09
N ARG A 91 13.03 12.01 18.15
CA ARG A 91 14.16 12.78 18.71
C ARG A 91 14.50 14.04 17.92
N LEU A 92 14.26 14.03 16.61
CA LEU A 92 14.46 15.20 15.74
C LEU A 92 13.23 16.09 15.63
N GLY A 93 12.19 15.85 16.42
CA GLY A 93 10.98 16.66 16.47
C GLY A 93 10.01 16.46 15.30
N ALA A 94 10.23 15.45 14.48
CA ALA A 94 9.29 15.10 13.42
C ALA A 94 8.06 14.38 13.97
N VAL A 95 6.90 14.61 13.36
CA VAL A 95 5.62 14.06 13.79
C VAL A 95 5.08 13.12 12.72
N ALA A 96 4.68 11.93 13.12
CA ALA A 96 4.08 10.98 12.19
C ALA A 96 2.68 11.44 11.72
N ASP A 97 2.43 11.35 10.43
CA ASP A 97 1.15 11.64 9.79
C ASP A 97 0.66 10.40 9.04
N ARG A 98 -0.06 9.54 9.74
CA ARG A 98 -0.64 8.32 9.16
C ARG A 98 -1.71 8.62 8.09
N GLY A 99 -2.40 9.75 8.21
CA GLY A 99 -3.43 10.17 7.27
C GLY A 99 -2.86 10.53 5.89
N ALA A 100 -1.59 10.93 5.85
CA ALA A 100 -0.90 11.22 4.59
C ALA A 100 -0.35 9.96 3.88
N VAL A 101 -0.40 8.79 4.51
CA VAL A 101 0.13 7.55 3.93
C VAL A 101 -0.84 7.00 2.89
N GLN A 102 -0.38 6.91 1.64
CA GLN A 102 -1.18 6.42 0.52
C GLN A 102 -0.29 5.69 -0.49
N GLU A 103 -0.85 4.67 -1.14
CA GLU A 103 -0.28 4.02 -2.33
C GLU A 103 -1.35 3.87 -3.41
N ILE A 104 -0.96 4.05 -4.66
CA ILE A 104 -1.80 3.85 -5.84
C ILE A 104 -1.24 2.67 -6.63
N GLN A 105 -2.12 1.79 -7.07
CA GLN A 105 -1.81 0.66 -7.94
C GLN A 105 -2.69 0.68 -9.17
N LEU A 106 -2.17 0.15 -10.26
CA LEU A 106 -2.92 -0.07 -11.50
C LEU A 106 -3.17 -1.57 -11.66
N ALA A 107 -4.42 -1.97 -11.60
CA ALA A 107 -4.86 -3.31 -11.90
C ALA A 107 -5.20 -3.42 -13.39
N ILE A 108 -4.57 -4.35 -14.09
CA ILE A 108 -4.78 -4.58 -15.52
C ILE A 108 -5.32 -5.99 -15.70
N ALA A 109 -6.59 -6.08 -16.05
CA ALA A 109 -7.26 -7.35 -16.22
C ALA A 109 -7.07 -7.91 -17.63
N ALA A 110 -6.77 -9.20 -17.71
CA ALA A 110 -6.64 -9.93 -18.97
C ALA A 110 -7.19 -11.35 -18.84
N GLN A 111 -7.59 -11.93 -19.97
CA GLN A 111 -7.85 -13.37 -20.01
C GLN A 111 -6.56 -14.12 -19.67
N PRO A 112 -6.63 -15.31 -19.04
CA PRO A 112 -5.44 -16.03 -18.56
C PRO A 112 -4.35 -16.19 -19.60
N GLU A 113 -4.73 -16.51 -20.84
CA GLU A 113 -3.82 -16.69 -21.97
C GLU A 113 -3.24 -15.38 -22.53
N SER A 114 -3.77 -14.23 -22.11
CA SER A 114 -3.38 -12.90 -22.57
C SER A 114 -2.66 -12.10 -21.50
N ILE A 115 -2.38 -12.69 -20.34
CA ILE A 115 -1.60 -12.06 -19.29
C ILE A 115 -0.17 -11.87 -19.79
N ASP A 116 0.28 -10.62 -19.88
CA ASP A 116 1.62 -10.26 -20.37
C ASP A 116 2.27 -9.19 -19.49
N LEU A 117 2.70 -9.59 -18.31
CA LEU A 117 3.47 -8.73 -17.42
C LEU A 117 4.80 -8.30 -18.06
N GLY A 118 5.37 -9.13 -18.94
CA GLY A 118 6.61 -8.83 -19.66
C GLY A 118 6.49 -7.59 -20.54
N PHE A 119 5.37 -7.44 -21.23
CA PHE A 119 5.05 -6.26 -22.02
C PHE A 119 5.01 -4.99 -21.14
N TRP A 120 4.25 -5.04 -20.04
CA TRP A 120 4.10 -3.89 -19.14
C TRP A 120 5.42 -3.49 -18.48
N ARG A 121 6.22 -4.46 -18.07
CA ARG A 121 7.57 -4.21 -17.54
C ARG A 121 8.46 -3.52 -18.57
N ALA A 122 8.45 -4.00 -19.80
CA ALA A 122 9.26 -3.44 -20.87
C ALA A 122 8.87 -1.99 -21.22
N VAL A 123 7.56 -1.74 -21.37
CA VAL A 123 7.03 -0.40 -21.71
C VAL A 123 7.27 0.61 -20.59
N LEU A 124 7.08 0.20 -19.34
CA LEU A 124 7.20 1.10 -18.19
C LEU A 124 8.63 1.19 -17.63
N GLY A 125 9.53 0.31 -18.03
CA GLY A 125 10.88 0.20 -17.45
C GLY A 125 10.85 -0.36 -16.02
N TYR A 126 9.84 -1.15 -15.69
CA TYR A 126 9.59 -1.63 -14.33
C TYR A 126 10.36 -2.92 -14.02
N ALA A 127 10.75 -3.05 -12.76
CA ALA A 127 11.36 -4.27 -12.23
C ALA A 127 10.26 -5.26 -11.77
N PRO A 128 10.54 -6.59 -11.82
CA PRO A 128 9.60 -7.56 -11.27
C PRO A 128 9.49 -7.42 -9.75
N LEU A 129 8.27 -7.50 -9.22
CA LEU A 129 8.03 -7.59 -7.79
C LEU A 129 7.57 -9.01 -7.41
N HIS A 130 6.70 -9.59 -8.21
CA HIS A 130 6.19 -10.96 -8.10
C HIS A 130 5.85 -11.49 -9.50
N GLU A 131 5.27 -12.71 -9.60
CA GLU A 131 4.89 -13.32 -10.88
C GLU A 131 3.85 -12.48 -11.64
N ASP A 132 2.95 -11.82 -10.93
CA ASP A 132 1.83 -11.02 -11.45
C ASP A 132 2.00 -9.50 -11.24
N ASN A 133 3.10 -9.06 -10.65
CA ASN A 133 3.31 -7.67 -10.26
C ASN A 133 4.64 -7.10 -10.76
N CYS A 134 4.64 -5.80 -11.05
CA CYS A 134 5.87 -5.05 -11.31
C CYS A 134 5.84 -3.67 -10.65
N ILE A 135 7.02 -3.16 -10.37
CA ILE A 135 7.24 -1.94 -9.59
C ILE A 135 8.20 -1.01 -10.32
N ASP A 136 7.94 0.29 -10.22
CA ASP A 136 8.91 1.30 -10.60
C ASP A 136 10.16 1.20 -9.70
N PRO A 137 11.36 0.96 -10.26
CA PRO A 137 12.59 0.90 -9.47
C PRO A 137 12.92 2.19 -8.74
N SER A 138 12.43 3.34 -9.24
CA SER A 138 12.60 4.64 -8.59
C SER A 138 11.61 4.90 -7.45
N GLY A 139 10.56 4.07 -7.33
CA GLY A 139 9.51 4.20 -6.32
C GLY A 139 8.56 5.38 -6.53
N GLN A 140 8.60 6.03 -7.70
CA GLN A 140 7.77 7.20 -8.03
C GLN A 140 6.45 6.80 -8.69
N GLY A 141 6.47 5.74 -9.48
CA GLY A 141 5.30 5.26 -10.20
C GLY A 141 4.43 4.30 -9.39
N SER A 142 3.19 4.13 -9.86
CA SER A 142 2.27 3.15 -9.29
C SER A 142 2.73 1.72 -9.57
N THR A 143 2.60 0.83 -8.60
CA THR A 143 2.74 -0.61 -8.85
C THR A 143 1.68 -1.05 -9.88
N VAL A 144 2.07 -1.92 -10.78
CA VAL A 144 1.15 -2.54 -11.76
C VAL A 144 1.03 -4.03 -11.44
N TRP A 145 -0.19 -4.54 -11.43
CA TRP A 145 -0.44 -5.95 -11.27
C TRP A 145 -1.44 -6.46 -12.32
N MET A 146 -1.29 -7.71 -12.69
CA MET A 146 -2.15 -8.37 -13.67
C MET A 146 -3.25 -9.12 -12.95
N GLN A 147 -4.49 -8.79 -13.30
CA GLN A 147 -5.67 -9.47 -12.77
C GLN A 147 -6.19 -10.47 -13.81
N GLU A 148 -6.32 -11.72 -13.41
CA GLU A 148 -6.94 -12.73 -14.25
C GLU A 148 -8.46 -12.52 -14.33
N LEU A 149 -8.99 -12.49 -15.54
CA LEU A 149 -10.44 -12.45 -15.79
C LEU A 149 -10.98 -13.85 -16.00
N GLU A 150 -12.16 -14.12 -15.48
CA GLU A 150 -12.90 -15.32 -15.86
C GLU A 150 -13.18 -15.35 -17.36
N PRO A 151 -13.02 -16.51 -18.04
CA PRO A 151 -13.15 -16.63 -19.49
C PRO A 151 -14.48 -16.12 -20.07
N SER A 152 -15.54 -16.12 -19.28
CA SER A 152 -16.87 -15.67 -19.69
C SER A 152 -17.08 -14.16 -19.63
N ARG A 153 -16.14 -13.40 -19.06
CA ARG A 153 -16.31 -11.96 -18.85
C ARG A 153 -15.73 -11.15 -20.00
N PRO A 154 -16.46 -10.14 -20.50
CA PRO A 154 -15.93 -9.24 -21.51
C PRO A 154 -14.87 -8.32 -20.93
N LEU A 155 -13.86 -7.95 -21.73
CA LEU A 155 -12.78 -7.01 -21.38
C LEU A 155 -13.29 -5.54 -21.17
N ARG A 156 -14.54 -5.35 -20.81
CA ARG A 156 -15.05 -4.03 -20.45
C ARG A 156 -14.44 -3.60 -19.12
N HIS A 157 -13.85 -2.41 -19.10
CA HIS A 157 -13.15 -1.89 -17.90
C HIS A 157 -12.02 -2.82 -17.44
N ALA A 158 -11.16 -3.22 -18.37
CA ALA A 158 -10.00 -4.07 -18.11
C ALA A 158 -8.95 -3.41 -17.17
N MET A 159 -9.12 -2.15 -16.82
CA MET A 159 -8.25 -1.44 -15.88
C MET A 159 -9.08 -0.78 -14.78
N HIS A 160 -8.58 -0.80 -13.56
CA HIS A 160 -9.09 0.00 -12.46
C HIS A 160 -7.92 0.51 -11.60
N VAL A 161 -8.20 1.48 -10.76
CA VAL A 161 -7.22 2.05 -9.83
C VAL A 161 -7.47 1.49 -8.45
N ASP A 162 -6.44 1.01 -7.80
CA ASP A 162 -6.46 0.65 -6.38
C ASP A 162 -5.80 1.76 -5.57
N VAL A 163 -6.48 2.25 -4.56
CA VAL A 163 -5.98 3.25 -3.64
C VAL A 163 -5.89 2.64 -2.25
N SER A 164 -4.67 2.36 -1.80
CA SER A 164 -4.43 1.88 -0.45
C SER A 164 -4.20 3.06 0.49
N VAL A 165 -4.95 3.09 1.58
CA VAL A 165 -4.88 4.16 2.60
C VAL A 165 -4.80 3.55 4.01
N SER A 166 -4.51 4.39 5.01
CA SER A 166 -4.63 3.95 6.40
C SER A 166 -6.09 3.67 6.77
N ARG A 167 -6.31 2.75 7.68
CA ARG A 167 -7.65 2.35 8.12
C ARG A 167 -8.51 3.53 8.59
N GLY A 168 -7.91 4.44 9.35
CA GLY A 168 -8.60 5.63 9.85
C GLY A 168 -9.07 6.58 8.75
N GLU A 169 -8.41 6.55 7.58
CA GLU A 169 -8.74 7.43 6.45
C GLU A 169 -9.76 6.83 5.48
N ALA A 170 -9.95 5.51 5.49
CA ALA A 170 -10.80 4.83 4.50
C ALA A 170 -12.23 5.37 4.48
N GLU A 171 -12.88 5.51 5.65
CA GLU A 171 -14.24 6.02 5.73
C GLU A 171 -14.36 7.50 5.34
N ALA A 172 -13.38 8.32 5.68
CA ALA A 172 -13.35 9.72 5.26
C ALA A 172 -13.22 9.82 3.74
N ARG A 173 -12.38 8.98 3.13
CA ARG A 173 -12.19 8.90 1.69
C ARG A 173 -13.47 8.42 0.98
N LEU A 174 -14.15 7.41 1.54
CA LEU A 174 -15.44 6.93 1.03
C LEU A 174 -16.49 8.03 1.03
N ARG A 175 -16.66 8.72 2.15
CA ARG A 175 -17.63 9.84 2.24
C ARG A 175 -17.33 10.91 1.21
N ALA A 176 -16.09 11.36 1.11
CA ALA A 176 -15.68 12.38 0.14
C ALA A 176 -15.96 11.94 -1.31
N ALA A 177 -15.70 10.68 -1.65
CA ALA A 177 -15.98 10.15 -2.98
C ALA A 177 -17.49 10.12 -3.29
N ILE A 178 -18.33 9.76 -2.34
CA ILE A 178 -19.79 9.76 -2.48
C ILE A 178 -20.32 11.19 -2.62
N GLU A 179 -19.87 12.12 -1.79
CA GLU A 179 -20.22 13.54 -1.86
C GLU A 179 -19.83 14.16 -3.21
N ALA A 180 -18.71 13.70 -3.80
CA ALA A 180 -18.28 14.11 -5.14
C ALA A 180 -19.12 13.48 -6.28
N GLY A 181 -20.10 12.63 -5.96
CA GLY A 181 -21.01 12.01 -6.92
C GLY A 181 -20.64 10.60 -7.33
N GLY A 182 -19.71 9.97 -6.64
CA GLY A 182 -19.43 8.55 -6.74
C GLY A 182 -20.50 7.69 -6.07
N ARG A 183 -20.45 6.38 -6.32
CA ARG A 183 -21.32 5.41 -5.67
C ARG A 183 -20.54 4.15 -5.29
N ILE A 184 -20.91 3.52 -4.20
CA ILE A 184 -20.41 2.18 -3.85
C ILE A 184 -21.05 1.17 -4.80
N VAL A 185 -20.22 0.32 -5.40
CA VAL A 185 -20.61 -0.76 -6.33
C VAL A 185 -20.55 -2.10 -5.63
N ASP A 186 -19.56 -2.26 -4.72
CA ASP A 186 -19.36 -3.47 -3.96
C ASP A 186 -18.70 -3.09 -2.61
N ASP A 187 -19.26 -3.59 -1.52
CA ASP A 187 -18.77 -3.45 -0.15
C ASP A 187 -18.57 -4.80 0.55
N SER A 188 -18.61 -5.90 -0.19
CA SER A 188 -18.43 -7.25 0.36
C SER A 188 -17.08 -7.46 1.04
N GLY A 189 -16.05 -6.69 0.64
CA GLY A 189 -14.73 -6.66 1.27
C GLY A 189 -14.61 -5.74 2.48
N ALA A 190 -15.69 -5.05 2.87
CA ALA A 190 -15.64 -4.14 4.01
C ALA A 190 -15.35 -4.90 5.33
N PRO A 191 -14.61 -4.29 6.22
CA PRO A 191 -14.06 -2.93 6.22
C PRO A 191 -12.63 -2.84 5.66
N SER A 192 -12.18 -3.82 4.89
CA SER A 192 -10.82 -3.85 4.30
C SER A 192 -10.77 -3.35 2.86
N ALA A 193 -11.89 -3.42 2.13
CA ALA A 193 -11.95 -2.93 0.75
C ALA A 193 -13.38 -2.52 0.36
N TRP A 194 -13.48 -1.52 -0.51
CA TRP A 194 -14.72 -1.05 -1.13
C TRP A 194 -14.48 -0.73 -2.60
N ILE A 195 -15.36 -1.17 -3.48
CA ILE A 195 -15.33 -0.78 -4.88
C ILE A 195 -16.34 0.33 -5.11
N LEU A 196 -15.84 1.44 -5.64
CA LEU A 196 -16.65 2.59 -6.03
C LEU A 196 -16.66 2.74 -7.54
N ALA A 197 -17.63 3.48 -8.05
CA ALA A 197 -17.63 3.93 -9.43
C ALA A 197 -17.95 5.43 -9.51
N ASP A 198 -17.36 6.09 -10.50
CA ASP A 198 -17.73 7.44 -10.88
C ASP A 198 -19.08 7.46 -11.62
N ARG A 199 -19.50 8.64 -12.07
CA ARG A 199 -20.78 8.81 -12.82
C ARG A 199 -20.77 8.09 -14.17
N ALA A 200 -19.59 7.90 -14.77
CA ALA A 200 -19.42 7.20 -16.04
C ALA A 200 -19.31 5.67 -15.86
N GLY A 201 -19.15 5.19 -14.62
CA GLY A 201 -19.02 3.78 -14.30
C GLY A 201 -17.59 3.28 -14.21
N ASN A 202 -16.57 4.17 -14.28
CA ASN A 202 -15.18 3.77 -14.06
C ASN A 202 -14.98 3.40 -12.59
N LYS A 203 -14.27 2.30 -12.36
CA LYS A 203 -14.14 1.71 -11.02
C LYS A 203 -12.83 2.13 -10.34
N VAL A 204 -12.89 2.24 -9.02
CA VAL A 204 -11.76 2.40 -8.12
C VAL A 204 -11.97 1.54 -6.88
N CYS A 205 -10.94 0.87 -6.41
CA CYS A 205 -10.94 0.16 -5.14
C CYS A 205 -10.27 1.04 -4.08
N ILE A 206 -10.92 1.24 -2.94
CA ILE A 206 -10.28 1.78 -1.74
C ILE A 206 -10.00 0.61 -0.81
N ALA A 207 -8.72 0.36 -0.54
CA ALA A 207 -8.25 -0.71 0.31
C ALA A 207 -7.63 -0.15 1.60
N ALA A 208 -7.93 -0.78 2.73
CA ALA A 208 -7.36 -0.42 4.03
C ALA A 208 -7.07 -1.70 4.83
N TRP A 209 -5.82 -1.91 5.13
CA TRP A 209 -5.41 -3.03 5.98
C TRP A 209 -5.84 -2.78 7.43
N PRO A 210 -6.21 -3.82 8.19
CA PRO A 210 -6.57 -3.64 9.59
C PRO A 210 -5.38 -3.12 10.40
N ASP A 211 -5.63 -2.09 11.21
CA ASP A 211 -4.68 -1.60 12.19
C ASP A 211 -4.76 -2.45 13.46
N GLY A 212 -3.59 -2.90 13.94
CA GLY A 212 -3.46 -3.61 15.21
C GLY A 212 -4.02 -5.04 15.25
N ALA A 213 -3.94 -5.65 16.43
CA ALA A 213 -4.52 -6.96 16.70
C ALA A 213 -6.05 -6.84 16.78
N GLN A 214 -6.76 -7.17 15.73
CA GLN A 214 -8.12 -7.62 15.95
C GLN A 214 -8.05 -9.01 16.62
N PRO A 215 -8.81 -9.25 17.69
CA PRO A 215 -8.96 -10.60 18.21
C PRO A 215 -9.38 -11.49 17.03
N ALA A 216 -8.66 -12.59 16.83
CA ALA A 216 -9.04 -13.58 15.83
C ALA A 216 -10.50 -13.94 16.09
N ASP A 217 -11.38 -13.71 15.15
CA ASP A 217 -12.73 -14.26 15.18
C ASP A 217 -12.55 -15.78 15.06
N PRO A 218 -12.79 -16.57 16.13
CA PRO A 218 -12.57 -17.99 16.11
C PRO A 218 -13.49 -18.72 15.13
N THR A 219 -14.46 -18.03 14.53
CA THR A 219 -15.43 -18.58 13.57
C THR A 219 -15.06 -18.27 12.11
N ARG A 220 -14.10 -17.38 11.88
CA ARG A 220 -13.56 -17.13 10.54
C ARG A 220 -12.37 -18.08 10.34
N ALA A 221 -12.57 -19.12 9.53
CA ALA A 221 -11.45 -19.84 8.94
C ALA A 221 -10.46 -18.83 8.36
N ASP A 222 -9.19 -19.15 8.44
CA ASP A 222 -8.03 -18.33 8.07
C ASP A 222 -8.05 -17.95 6.56
N ASP A 223 -9.11 -17.27 6.15
CA ASP A 223 -9.22 -16.61 4.87
C ASP A 223 -8.38 -15.34 5.02
N GLY A 224 -7.12 -15.49 4.66
CA GLY A 224 -6.25 -14.37 4.43
C GLY A 224 -6.92 -13.28 3.59
N PRO A 225 -6.37 -12.05 3.48
CA PRO A 225 -6.97 -11.07 2.62
C PRO A 225 -7.13 -11.79 1.29
N VAL A 226 -8.33 -12.19 1.02
CA VAL A 226 -8.74 -12.44 -0.34
C VAL A 226 -8.29 -11.16 -1.01
N ALA A 227 -7.25 -11.24 -1.84
CA ALA A 227 -7.14 -10.28 -2.91
C ALA A 227 -8.56 -10.19 -3.38
N ALA A 228 -9.26 -9.08 -3.03
CA ALA A 228 -10.66 -8.98 -3.32
C ALA A 228 -10.74 -9.30 -4.81
N GLU A 229 -11.20 -10.51 -5.14
CA GLU A 229 -11.59 -10.78 -6.51
C GLU A 229 -12.69 -9.76 -6.75
N PRO A 230 -12.38 -8.64 -7.41
CA PRO A 230 -13.42 -7.70 -7.70
C PRO A 230 -14.35 -8.42 -8.63
N ALA A 231 -15.58 -8.56 -8.22
CA ALA A 231 -16.64 -8.78 -9.14
C ALA A 231 -16.59 -7.65 -10.18
N VAL A 232 -15.93 -7.89 -11.29
CA VAL A 232 -15.95 -7.01 -12.47
C VAL A 232 -17.26 -7.19 -13.20
#